data_56abb18f039ace2db946a20b4b6c7e4f
#
_entry.id   56abb18f039ace2db946a20b4b6c7e4f
#
_cell.length_a   1.000
_cell.length_b   1.000
_cell.length_c   1.000
_cell.angle_alpha   90.00
_cell.angle_beta   90.00
_cell.angle_gamma   90.00
#
_symmetry.space_group_name_H-M   'P 1'
#
loop_
_entity.id
_entity.type
_entity.pdbx_description
1 polymer ?
#
loop_
_entity_poly.entity_id
_entity_poly.type
_entity_poly.pdbx_seq_one_letter_code
_entity_poly.pdbx_strand_id
1 'polypeptide(L)'
;MAKVRKAPAGDFIKFLGTAGARFVMIEQLRASGGIWIAFAGTNVLVDPGPGSIVRCAASRPRLDPGKLDAIILTHRHLDHANDINVMIEGMTEGGFKKRGVVFCPGDAICDDSVILRHAAALPERIEILEANKRYIVKDFTFETSMRHIHPAETYGLKFSIGGTSVSLISDTKYFLELSSFYKADILILPVVFFEPRPGVDHLCLDDARNIIRQIRPKKAILTHFGMTMLKSKPHIQAQGLTRELGIEVVAASDGMTVGF
;
A
#
# COMPACT_ATOMS: atom_id res chain seq x y z
N MET A 1 -13.31 31.06 -8.18
CA MET A 1 -12.07 30.36 -8.55
C MET A 1 -11.51 29.66 -7.32
N ALA A 2 -11.58 28.34 -7.25
CA ALA A 2 -11.03 27.58 -6.11
C ALA A 2 -9.50 27.71 -6.13
N LYS A 3 -8.90 28.10 -5.00
CA LYS A 3 -7.45 28.15 -4.84
C LYS A 3 -6.89 26.74 -5.10
N VAL A 4 -6.15 26.58 -6.21
CA VAL A 4 -5.35 25.39 -6.47
C VAL A 4 -4.35 25.27 -5.32
N ARG A 5 -4.56 24.32 -4.40
CA ARG A 5 -3.54 24.00 -3.40
C ARG A 5 -2.34 23.44 -4.16
N LYS A 6 -1.18 24.12 -4.03
CA LYS A 6 0.09 23.62 -4.56
C LYS A 6 0.33 22.20 -4.03
N ALA A 7 1.00 21.38 -4.87
CA ALA A 7 1.55 20.10 -4.42
C ALA A 7 2.32 20.33 -3.10
N PRO A 8 2.31 19.38 -2.15
CA PRO A 8 3.28 19.45 -1.08
C PRO A 8 4.65 19.58 -1.76
N ALA A 9 5.35 20.69 -1.46
CA ALA A 9 6.73 20.84 -1.88
C ALA A 9 7.53 19.95 -0.94
N GLY A 10 7.82 18.70 -1.36
CA GLY A 10 8.53 17.75 -0.54
C GLY A 10 8.09 16.30 -0.80
N ASP A 11 8.75 15.42 -0.10
CA ASP A 11 8.48 13.98 -0.13
C ASP A 11 7.20 13.66 0.64
N PHE A 12 6.40 12.72 0.15
CA PHE A 12 5.14 12.35 0.80
C PHE A 12 4.69 10.91 0.47
N ILE A 13 3.85 10.39 1.35
CA ILE A 13 3.04 9.19 1.12
C ILE A 13 1.58 9.62 1.06
N LYS A 14 0.83 9.19 0.03
CA LYS A 14 -0.59 9.46 -0.11
C LYS A 14 -1.40 8.20 -0.24
N PHE A 15 -2.38 8.03 0.63
CA PHE A 15 -3.34 6.94 0.58
C PHE A 15 -4.43 7.29 -0.44
N LEU A 16 -4.45 6.65 -1.59
CA LEU A 16 -5.49 6.84 -2.60
C LEU A 16 -6.80 6.23 -2.15
N GLY A 17 -6.73 5.12 -1.42
CA GLY A 17 -7.85 4.46 -0.78
C GLY A 17 -7.44 3.71 0.48
N THR A 18 -8.45 3.34 1.28
CA THR A 18 -8.26 2.66 2.58
C THR A 18 -9.20 1.48 2.76
N ALA A 19 -9.93 1.08 1.69
CA ALA A 19 -10.76 -0.11 1.68
C ALA A 19 -9.90 -1.36 1.76
N GLY A 20 -10.31 -2.30 2.58
CA GLY A 20 -9.78 -3.64 2.61
C GLY A 20 -10.87 -4.65 2.34
N ALA A 21 -10.49 -5.87 1.99
CA ALA A 21 -11.31 -7.03 1.74
C ALA A 21 -12.59 -6.75 0.92
N ARG A 22 -13.09 -7.76 0.25
CA ARG A 22 -13.98 -7.64 -0.90
C ARG A 22 -15.27 -6.83 -0.70
N PHE A 23 -15.93 -6.86 0.47
CA PHE A 23 -17.24 -6.21 0.63
C PHE A 23 -17.15 -4.68 0.72
N VAL A 24 -16.15 -4.13 1.40
CA VAL A 24 -15.94 -2.67 1.44
C VAL A 24 -15.63 -2.12 0.05
N MET A 25 -14.85 -2.88 -0.74
CA MET A 25 -14.55 -2.57 -2.13
C MET A 25 -15.80 -2.68 -3.01
N ILE A 26 -16.57 -3.78 -2.92
CA ILE A 26 -17.77 -4.00 -3.74
C ILE A 26 -18.84 -2.94 -3.47
N GLU A 27 -19.07 -2.61 -2.20
CA GLU A 27 -20.06 -1.61 -1.78
C GLU A 27 -19.52 -0.17 -1.88
N GLN A 28 -18.27 0.03 -2.28
CA GLN A 28 -17.60 1.35 -2.43
C GLN A 28 -17.71 2.24 -1.18
N LEU A 29 -17.67 1.63 0.01
CA LEU A 29 -17.73 2.36 1.28
C LEU A 29 -16.45 3.16 1.56
N ARG A 30 -15.34 2.73 0.98
CA ARG A 30 -14.03 3.38 0.90
C ARG A 30 -13.43 3.10 -0.47
N ALA A 31 -12.56 4.00 -0.93
CA ALA A 31 -11.79 3.76 -2.15
C ALA A 31 -10.74 2.66 -1.92
N SER A 32 -10.45 1.87 -2.95
CA SER A 32 -9.47 0.77 -2.93
C SER A 32 -8.19 1.08 -3.70
N GLY A 33 -7.99 2.32 -4.15
CA GLY A 33 -6.74 2.73 -4.80
C GLY A 33 -5.59 2.70 -3.80
N GLY A 34 -4.43 2.16 -4.14
CA GLY A 34 -3.31 1.91 -3.27
C GLY A 34 -2.63 3.12 -2.63
N ILE A 35 -1.31 3.07 -2.52
CA ILE A 35 -0.50 4.09 -1.86
C ILE A 35 0.47 4.71 -2.87
N TRP A 36 0.40 6.03 -3.08
CA TRP A 36 1.38 6.77 -3.86
C TRP A 36 2.50 7.28 -2.96
N ILE A 37 3.74 6.99 -3.34
CA ILE A 37 4.95 7.46 -2.67
C ILE A 37 5.68 8.41 -3.62
N ALA A 38 5.99 9.61 -3.15
CA ALA A 38 6.85 10.56 -3.83
C ALA A 38 8.09 10.81 -2.96
N PHE A 39 9.27 10.53 -3.49
CA PHE A 39 10.54 10.70 -2.79
C PHE A 39 11.64 11.13 -3.76
N ALA A 40 12.32 12.23 -3.47
CA ALA A 40 13.47 12.75 -4.26
C ALA A 40 13.18 12.80 -5.78
N GLY A 41 11.94 13.17 -6.17
CA GLY A 41 11.52 13.18 -7.56
C GLY A 41 11.15 11.82 -8.16
N THR A 42 11.31 10.72 -7.43
CA THR A 42 10.85 9.38 -7.81
C THR A 42 9.41 9.16 -7.34
N ASN A 43 8.55 8.65 -8.22
CA ASN A 43 7.15 8.35 -7.92
C ASN A 43 6.88 6.85 -8.04
N VAL A 44 6.36 6.27 -6.99
CA VAL A 44 6.03 4.84 -6.89
C VAL A 44 4.59 4.68 -6.48
N LEU A 45 3.86 3.78 -7.14
CA LEU A 45 2.52 3.38 -6.72
C LEU A 45 2.56 1.94 -6.20
N VAL A 46 2.11 1.76 -4.97
CA VAL A 46 1.95 0.43 -4.34
C VAL A 46 0.49 0.02 -4.42
N ASP A 47 0.24 -1.19 -4.88
CA ASP A 47 -1.07 -1.84 -4.95
C ASP A 47 -2.15 -1.01 -5.67
N PRO A 48 -2.11 -0.89 -7.00
CA PRO A 48 -3.13 -0.19 -7.78
C PRO A 48 -4.46 -0.94 -7.80
N GLY A 49 -5.18 -0.93 -6.68
CA GLY A 49 -6.52 -1.49 -6.56
C GLY A 49 -7.58 -0.71 -7.34
N PRO A 50 -8.86 -1.16 -7.32
CA PRO A 50 -9.94 -0.57 -8.09
C PRO A 50 -10.09 0.93 -7.89
N GLY A 51 -10.10 1.68 -8.98
CA GLY A 51 -10.28 3.13 -8.99
C GLY A 51 -9.00 3.93 -8.76
N SER A 52 -7.81 3.31 -8.75
CA SER A 52 -6.53 4.03 -8.61
C SER A 52 -6.37 5.14 -9.65
N ILE A 53 -6.69 4.88 -10.92
CA ILE A 53 -6.61 5.88 -11.98
C ILE A 53 -7.54 7.08 -11.72
N VAL A 54 -8.76 6.82 -11.27
CA VAL A 54 -9.75 7.84 -10.94
C VAL A 54 -9.29 8.66 -9.72
N ARG A 55 -8.76 7.99 -8.70
CA ARG A 55 -8.25 8.63 -7.48
C ARG A 55 -7.02 9.49 -7.76
N CYS A 56 -6.13 9.08 -8.66
CA CYS A 56 -5.01 9.91 -9.11
C CYS A 56 -5.52 11.19 -9.77
N ALA A 57 -6.46 11.09 -10.69
CA ALA A 57 -7.06 12.24 -11.38
C ALA A 57 -7.79 13.20 -10.43
N ALA A 58 -8.52 12.66 -9.45
CA ALA A 58 -9.27 13.42 -8.45
C ALA A 58 -8.40 13.99 -7.32
N SER A 59 -7.17 13.53 -7.17
CA SER A 59 -6.24 13.96 -6.10
C SER A 59 -6.00 15.48 -6.13
N ARG A 60 -5.71 16.01 -4.94
CA ARG A 60 -5.26 17.41 -4.79
C ARG A 60 -3.96 17.40 -3.98
N PRO A 61 -2.80 17.76 -4.60
CA PRO A 61 -2.63 18.01 -6.04
C PRO A 61 -2.93 16.75 -6.87
N ARG A 62 -3.26 16.96 -8.17
CA ARG A 62 -3.46 15.85 -9.11
C ARG A 62 -2.19 15.02 -9.22
N LEU A 63 -2.33 13.70 -9.13
CA LEU A 63 -1.27 12.76 -9.39
C LEU A 63 -1.34 12.32 -10.85
N ASP A 64 -0.21 12.34 -11.52
CA ASP A 64 -0.11 12.03 -12.94
C ASP A 64 0.53 10.66 -13.11
N PRO A 65 -0.20 9.62 -13.56
CA PRO A 65 0.38 8.30 -13.80
C PRO A 65 1.55 8.31 -14.78
N GLY A 66 1.59 9.24 -15.74
CA GLY A 66 2.73 9.42 -16.65
C GLY A 66 4.04 9.82 -15.96
N LYS A 67 4.00 10.19 -14.68
CA LYS A 67 5.18 10.48 -13.86
C LYS A 67 5.61 9.32 -12.97
N LEU A 68 4.91 8.20 -12.99
CA LEU A 68 5.32 7.01 -12.25
C LEU A 68 6.67 6.49 -12.79
N ASP A 69 7.53 6.13 -11.87
CA ASP A 69 8.80 5.46 -12.14
C ASP A 69 8.71 3.96 -11.84
N ALA A 70 7.81 3.59 -10.92
CA ALA A 70 7.53 2.20 -10.63
C ALA A 70 6.10 1.97 -10.14
N ILE A 71 5.65 0.73 -10.33
CA ILE A 71 4.47 0.15 -9.70
C ILE A 71 4.95 -1.07 -8.91
N ILE A 72 4.56 -1.18 -7.64
CA ILE A 72 4.84 -2.34 -6.78
C ILE A 72 3.52 -2.99 -6.45
N LEU A 73 3.34 -4.24 -6.85
CA LEU A 73 2.20 -5.06 -6.46
C LEU A 73 2.65 -6.00 -5.34
N THR A 74 2.05 -5.88 -4.16
CA THR A 74 2.40 -6.73 -3.01
C THR A 74 1.85 -8.13 -3.15
N HIS A 75 0.69 -8.29 -3.79
CA HIS A 75 0.05 -9.55 -4.14
C HIS A 75 -1.08 -9.37 -5.16
N ARG A 76 -1.56 -10.46 -5.75
CA ARG A 76 -2.46 -10.47 -6.91
C ARG A 76 -3.96 -10.34 -6.62
N HIS A 77 -4.43 -10.17 -5.38
CA HIS A 77 -5.86 -10.01 -5.13
C HIS A 77 -6.41 -8.74 -5.79
N LEU A 78 -7.67 -8.80 -6.22
CA LEU A 78 -8.27 -7.74 -7.05
C LEU A 78 -8.36 -6.39 -6.35
N ASP A 79 -8.55 -6.35 -5.04
CA ASP A 79 -8.56 -5.11 -4.26
C ASP A 79 -7.19 -4.41 -4.22
N HIS A 80 -6.11 -5.09 -4.61
CA HIS A 80 -4.76 -4.56 -4.78
C HIS A 80 -4.32 -4.40 -6.24
N ALA A 81 -4.84 -5.20 -7.16
CA ALA A 81 -4.31 -5.34 -8.51
C ALA A 81 -5.24 -4.88 -9.64
N ASN A 82 -6.52 -4.58 -9.38
CA ASN A 82 -7.50 -4.41 -10.45
C ASN A 82 -7.14 -3.32 -11.48
N ASP A 83 -6.54 -2.22 -11.04
CA ASP A 83 -6.13 -1.13 -11.93
C ASP A 83 -4.68 -1.28 -12.44
N ILE A 84 -3.97 -2.41 -12.16
CA ILE A 84 -2.55 -2.57 -12.51
C ILE A 84 -2.30 -2.30 -14.00
N ASN A 85 -3.15 -2.82 -14.87
CA ASN A 85 -2.98 -2.71 -16.31
C ASN A 85 -3.16 -1.28 -16.81
N VAL A 86 -4.20 -0.58 -16.38
CA VAL A 86 -4.43 0.82 -16.76
C VAL A 86 -3.38 1.75 -16.16
N MET A 87 -2.83 1.42 -14.98
CA MET A 87 -1.74 2.19 -14.39
C MET A 87 -0.41 1.96 -15.10
N ILE A 88 -0.17 0.76 -15.64
CA ILE A 88 0.97 0.48 -16.53
C ILE A 88 0.82 1.30 -17.82
N GLU A 89 -0.35 1.32 -18.44
CA GLU A 89 -0.60 2.16 -19.62
C GLU A 89 -0.39 3.64 -19.29
N GLY A 90 -0.88 4.11 -18.13
CA GLY A 90 -0.66 5.48 -17.67
C GLY A 90 0.82 5.81 -17.50
N MET A 91 1.60 4.94 -16.84
CA MET A 91 3.04 5.08 -16.62
C MET A 91 3.82 5.14 -17.94
N THR A 92 3.40 4.39 -18.94
CA THR A 92 4.05 4.27 -20.26
C THR A 92 3.44 5.19 -21.32
N GLU A 93 2.52 6.09 -20.93
CA GLU A 93 1.79 6.98 -21.83
C GLU A 93 1.11 6.20 -22.99
N GLY A 94 0.33 5.17 -22.63
CA GLY A 94 -0.34 4.30 -23.61
C GLY A 94 0.61 3.38 -24.36
N GLY A 95 1.80 3.09 -23.84
CA GLY A 95 2.82 2.28 -24.50
C GLY A 95 3.71 3.06 -25.48
N PHE A 96 3.50 4.36 -25.66
CA PHE A 96 4.35 5.21 -26.50
C PHE A 96 5.74 5.43 -25.91
N LYS A 97 5.89 5.28 -24.60
CA LYS A 97 7.17 5.40 -23.90
C LYS A 97 7.49 4.12 -23.16
N LYS A 98 8.56 3.44 -23.59
CA LYS A 98 9.07 2.28 -22.85
C LYS A 98 9.82 2.79 -21.63
N ARG A 99 9.13 2.82 -20.46
CA ARG A 99 9.66 3.36 -19.21
C ARG A 99 9.00 2.73 -18.00
N GLY A 100 9.65 2.91 -16.85
CA GLY A 100 9.16 2.47 -15.55
C GLY A 100 9.32 0.97 -15.34
N VAL A 101 9.27 0.58 -14.08
CA VAL A 101 9.43 -0.82 -13.63
C VAL A 101 8.19 -1.29 -12.93
N VAL A 102 7.77 -2.51 -13.19
CA VAL A 102 6.72 -3.18 -12.40
C VAL A 102 7.37 -4.25 -11.56
N PHE A 103 7.17 -4.18 -10.24
CA PHE A 103 7.56 -5.21 -9.30
C PHE A 103 6.31 -5.98 -8.88
N CYS A 104 6.32 -7.30 -8.96
CA CYS A 104 5.18 -8.12 -8.58
C CYS A 104 5.61 -9.51 -8.13
N PRO A 105 4.78 -10.23 -7.33
CA PRO A 105 5.01 -11.64 -7.05
C PRO A 105 4.93 -12.49 -8.31
N GLY A 106 5.54 -13.67 -8.26
CA GLY A 106 5.56 -14.59 -9.40
C GLY A 106 4.17 -15.04 -9.85
N ASP A 107 3.26 -15.25 -8.91
CA ASP A 107 1.88 -15.66 -9.18
C ASP A 107 1.01 -14.58 -9.84
N ALA A 108 1.48 -13.32 -9.88
CA ALA A 108 0.77 -12.23 -10.54
C ALA A 108 0.91 -12.23 -12.07
N ILE A 109 1.90 -12.95 -12.62
CA ILE A 109 2.18 -13.05 -14.07
C ILE A 109 2.14 -14.48 -14.60
N CYS A 110 1.82 -15.47 -13.76
CA CYS A 110 1.66 -16.89 -14.17
C CYS A 110 0.24 -17.15 -14.72
N ASP A 111 -0.17 -18.42 -14.80
CA ASP A 111 -1.35 -18.91 -15.52
C ASP A 111 -2.66 -18.14 -15.25
N ASP A 112 -2.88 -17.65 -14.03
CA ASP A 112 -4.02 -16.80 -13.65
C ASP A 112 -3.54 -15.36 -13.43
N SER A 113 -2.88 -14.82 -14.47
CA SER A 113 -2.22 -13.51 -14.42
C SER A 113 -3.20 -12.35 -14.26
N VAL A 114 -2.93 -11.46 -13.29
CA VAL A 114 -3.62 -10.17 -13.17
C VAL A 114 -2.99 -9.08 -14.04
N ILE A 115 -1.74 -9.29 -14.50
CA ILE A 115 -1.06 -8.41 -15.46
C ILE A 115 -1.24 -9.00 -16.85
N LEU A 116 -2.04 -8.34 -17.67
CA LEU A 116 -2.36 -8.80 -19.02
C LEU A 116 -1.10 -8.84 -19.89
N ARG A 117 -1.00 -9.84 -20.75
CA ARG A 117 0.19 -10.05 -21.60
C ARG A 117 0.60 -8.82 -22.39
N HIS A 118 -0.36 -8.06 -22.95
CA HIS A 118 -0.04 -6.84 -23.69
C HIS A 118 0.48 -5.74 -22.75
N ALA A 119 -0.12 -5.57 -21.56
CA ALA A 119 0.33 -4.58 -20.59
C ALA A 119 1.74 -4.91 -20.05
N ALA A 120 2.04 -6.20 -19.86
CA ALA A 120 3.36 -6.65 -19.40
C ALA A 120 4.50 -6.28 -20.37
N ALA A 121 4.20 -6.07 -21.66
CA ALA A 121 5.17 -5.68 -22.66
C ALA A 121 5.50 -4.16 -22.69
N LEU A 122 4.72 -3.33 -21.99
CA LEU A 122 4.80 -1.86 -22.06
C LEU A 122 5.91 -1.27 -21.18
N PRO A 123 6.09 -1.68 -19.89
CA PRO A 123 7.12 -1.11 -19.04
C PRO A 123 8.52 -1.46 -19.53
N GLU A 124 9.53 -0.76 -19.04
CA GLU A 124 10.93 -1.08 -19.34
C GLU A 124 11.25 -2.53 -18.97
N ARG A 125 10.80 -2.96 -17.79
CA ARG A 125 10.92 -4.34 -17.32
C ARG A 125 9.90 -4.65 -16.21
N ILE A 126 9.67 -5.94 -16.01
CA ILE A 126 9.00 -6.50 -14.85
C ILE A 126 10.04 -7.24 -14.02
N GLU A 127 10.07 -6.99 -12.72
CA GLU A 127 10.92 -7.69 -11.76
C GLU A 127 10.06 -8.48 -10.77
N ILE A 128 10.41 -9.75 -10.61
CA ILE A 128 9.73 -10.62 -9.65
C ILE A 128 10.22 -10.33 -8.24
N LEU A 129 9.26 -10.12 -7.33
CA LEU A 129 9.55 -9.96 -5.92
C LEU A 129 9.97 -11.31 -5.31
N GLU A 130 11.01 -11.26 -4.51
CA GLU A 130 11.55 -12.38 -3.74
C GLU A 130 11.62 -11.97 -2.26
N ALA A 131 11.54 -12.93 -1.35
CA ALA A 131 11.61 -12.66 0.09
C ALA A 131 12.97 -12.07 0.51
N ASN A 132 12.95 -11.08 1.40
CA ASN A 132 14.14 -10.46 2.00
C ASN A 132 15.13 -9.90 0.96
N LYS A 133 14.63 -9.39 -0.14
CA LYS A 133 15.44 -8.86 -1.23
C LYS A 133 15.30 -7.34 -1.34
N ARG A 134 16.41 -6.68 -1.66
CA ARG A 134 16.46 -5.23 -1.89
C ARG A 134 16.31 -4.92 -3.38
N TYR A 135 15.53 -3.87 -3.67
CA TYR A 135 15.27 -3.35 -4.99
C TYR A 135 15.54 -1.84 -5.04
N ILE A 136 15.88 -1.33 -6.21
CA ILE A 136 16.22 0.08 -6.42
C ILE A 136 15.49 0.61 -7.65
N VAL A 137 14.86 1.77 -7.49
CA VAL A 137 14.25 2.55 -8.58
C VAL A 137 14.74 4.00 -8.43
N LYS A 138 15.68 4.43 -9.26
CA LYS A 138 16.32 5.74 -9.13
C LYS A 138 16.82 5.95 -7.68
N ASP A 139 16.34 6.98 -6.99
CA ASP A 139 16.70 7.29 -5.60
C ASP A 139 15.87 6.53 -4.56
N PHE A 140 14.83 5.81 -4.98
CA PHE A 140 13.98 5.04 -4.08
C PHE A 140 14.49 3.59 -3.95
N THR A 141 14.82 3.21 -2.72
CA THR A 141 15.23 1.83 -2.38
C THR A 141 14.22 1.23 -1.43
N PHE A 142 13.81 0.00 -1.71
CA PHE A 142 12.94 -0.76 -0.81
C PHE A 142 13.43 -2.20 -0.64
N GLU A 143 12.98 -2.82 0.42
CA GLU A 143 13.25 -4.21 0.77
C GLU A 143 11.93 -4.94 0.99
N THR A 144 11.81 -6.14 0.46
CA THR A 144 10.67 -7.03 0.67
C THR A 144 10.82 -7.79 1.98
N SER A 145 9.70 -8.09 2.61
CA SER A 145 9.66 -8.97 3.78
C SER A 145 9.89 -10.43 3.42
N MET A 146 9.91 -11.29 4.46
CA MET A 146 9.58 -12.71 4.27
C MET A 146 8.20 -12.83 3.62
N ARG A 147 7.94 -13.96 2.96
CA ARG A 147 6.61 -14.28 2.42
C ARG A 147 5.58 -14.29 3.56
N HIS A 148 4.49 -13.58 3.36
CA HIS A 148 3.37 -13.52 4.28
C HIS A 148 2.56 -14.83 4.31
N ILE A 149 1.82 -15.05 5.39
CA ILE A 149 0.87 -16.15 5.49
C ILE A 149 -0.46 -15.64 4.91
N HIS A 150 -0.63 -15.89 3.61
CA HIS A 150 -1.77 -15.45 2.82
C HIS A 150 -1.95 -16.39 1.62
N PRO A 151 -3.19 -16.59 1.09
CA PRO A 151 -3.42 -17.51 -0.04
C PRO A 151 -2.63 -17.15 -1.30
N ALA A 152 -2.49 -15.86 -1.62
CA ALA A 152 -1.64 -15.37 -2.70
C ALA A 152 -0.18 -15.21 -2.22
N GLU A 153 0.78 -15.25 -3.12
CA GLU A 153 2.15 -14.89 -2.84
C GLU A 153 2.21 -13.41 -2.46
N THR A 154 2.57 -13.10 -1.20
CA THR A 154 2.44 -11.75 -0.63
C THR A 154 3.69 -11.31 0.09
N TYR A 155 4.10 -10.07 -0.15
CA TYR A 155 5.23 -9.42 0.51
C TYR A 155 4.84 -8.04 1.03
N GLY A 156 5.31 -7.70 2.23
CA GLY A 156 5.33 -6.31 2.67
C GLY A 156 6.63 -5.62 2.29
N LEU A 157 6.72 -4.33 2.59
CA LEU A 157 7.81 -3.46 2.14
C LEU A 157 8.43 -2.71 3.31
N LYS A 158 9.73 -2.45 3.21
CA LYS A 158 10.47 -1.53 4.08
C LYS A 158 11.30 -0.58 3.22
N PHE A 159 11.27 0.71 3.52
CA PHE A 159 11.97 1.76 2.78
C PHE A 159 12.24 2.97 3.68
N SER A 160 12.94 3.97 3.17
CA SER A 160 13.18 5.23 3.89
C SER A 160 12.83 6.42 3.01
N ILE A 161 12.28 7.47 3.62
CA ILE A 161 11.97 8.75 3.00
C ILE A 161 12.56 9.84 3.88
N GLY A 162 13.44 10.69 3.33
CA GLY A 162 14.02 11.81 4.08
C GLY A 162 14.71 11.40 5.40
N GLY A 163 15.30 10.21 5.45
CA GLY A 163 15.93 9.67 6.67
C GLY A 163 14.94 9.01 7.65
N THR A 164 13.65 9.05 7.40
CA THR A 164 12.62 8.37 8.20
C THR A 164 12.37 6.97 7.64
N SER A 165 12.52 5.95 8.48
CA SER A 165 12.22 4.56 8.09
C SER A 165 10.72 4.31 8.09
N VAL A 166 10.23 3.64 7.03
CA VAL A 166 8.81 3.30 6.84
C VAL A 166 8.68 1.82 6.56
N SER A 167 7.77 1.16 7.24
CA SER A 167 7.38 -0.22 6.96
C SER A 167 5.91 -0.30 6.57
N LEU A 168 5.62 -1.07 5.53
CA LEU A 168 4.27 -1.37 5.04
C LEU A 168 4.03 -2.87 5.14
N ILE A 169 3.19 -3.27 6.06
CA ILE A 169 2.67 -4.64 6.14
C ILE A 169 1.55 -4.77 5.10
N SER A 170 1.62 -5.77 4.22
CA SER A 170 0.55 -6.16 3.32
C SER A 170 -0.33 -7.24 3.96
N ASP A 171 -1.27 -7.80 3.20
CA ASP A 171 -2.21 -8.79 3.71
C ASP A 171 -1.51 -10.03 4.27
N THR A 172 -1.94 -10.44 5.46
CA THR A 172 -1.41 -11.59 6.19
C THR A 172 -2.27 -11.89 7.40
N LYS A 173 -2.25 -13.12 7.89
CA LYS A 173 -2.59 -13.37 9.29
C LYS A 173 -1.40 -13.03 10.19
N TYR A 174 -1.67 -12.88 11.48
CA TYR A 174 -0.61 -12.65 12.47
C TYR A 174 0.31 -13.88 12.61
N PHE A 175 1.62 -13.62 12.66
CA PHE A 175 2.66 -14.58 13.05
C PHE A 175 3.81 -13.84 13.76
N LEU A 176 4.57 -14.54 14.60
CA LEU A 176 5.51 -13.90 15.54
C LEU A 176 6.62 -13.11 14.85
N GLU A 177 7.11 -13.61 13.72
CA GLU A 177 8.24 -13.04 12.99
C GLU A 177 7.94 -11.68 12.33
N LEU A 178 6.67 -11.31 12.17
CA LEU A 178 6.27 -10.01 11.62
C LEU A 178 7.01 -8.85 12.30
N SER A 179 7.03 -8.83 13.64
CA SER A 179 7.59 -7.72 14.39
C SER A 179 9.10 -7.55 14.20
N SER A 180 9.82 -8.59 13.79
CA SER A 180 11.28 -8.52 13.61
C SER A 180 11.67 -7.74 12.37
N PHE A 181 10.98 -7.95 11.25
CA PHE A 181 11.27 -7.28 9.98
C PHE A 181 10.76 -5.83 9.97
N TYR A 182 9.55 -5.58 10.48
CA TYR A 182 8.84 -4.31 10.30
C TYR A 182 9.22 -3.19 11.29
N LYS A 183 10.36 -3.31 11.99
CA LYS A 183 10.87 -2.22 12.85
C LYS A 183 11.15 -0.98 12.00
N ALA A 184 10.44 0.13 12.26
CA ALA A 184 10.55 1.39 11.55
C ALA A 184 10.00 2.56 12.40
N ASP A 185 10.31 3.80 11.98
CA ASP A 185 9.75 5.00 12.60
C ASP A 185 8.24 5.13 12.31
N ILE A 186 7.83 4.82 11.08
CA ILE A 186 6.43 4.80 10.66
C ILE A 186 6.06 3.38 10.26
N LEU A 187 5.00 2.85 10.86
CA LEU A 187 4.44 1.55 10.55
C LEU A 187 3.07 1.72 9.91
N ILE A 188 2.91 1.27 8.66
CA ILE A 188 1.63 1.20 7.95
C ILE A 188 1.19 -0.26 7.98
N LEU A 189 -0.03 -0.53 8.46
CA LEU A 189 -0.51 -1.90 8.60
C LEU A 189 -2.01 -2.05 8.29
N PRO A 190 -2.42 -3.18 7.66
CA PRO A 190 -3.80 -3.48 7.37
C PRO A 190 -4.53 -3.89 8.66
N VAL A 191 -5.80 -3.46 8.81
CA VAL A 191 -6.68 -3.93 9.91
C VAL A 191 -8.05 -4.23 9.33
N VAL A 192 -8.22 -5.45 8.85
CA VAL A 192 -9.45 -5.88 8.18
C VAL A 192 -10.58 -6.11 9.18
N PHE A 193 -10.28 -6.75 10.30
CA PHE A 193 -11.29 -7.16 11.26
C PHE A 193 -11.17 -6.37 12.58
N PHE A 194 -12.33 -6.13 13.20
CA PHE A 194 -12.36 -5.61 14.56
C PHE A 194 -11.97 -6.70 15.56
N GLU A 195 -12.54 -7.91 15.40
CA GLU A 195 -12.25 -9.08 16.22
C GLU A 195 -11.58 -10.18 15.38
N PRO A 196 -10.83 -11.11 16.01
CA PRO A 196 -10.23 -12.24 15.31
C PRO A 196 -11.28 -13.06 14.53
N ARG A 197 -10.93 -13.46 13.31
CA ARG A 197 -11.77 -14.30 12.47
C ARG A 197 -11.03 -15.57 12.06
N PRO A 198 -11.30 -16.72 12.71
CA PRO A 198 -10.65 -17.98 12.38
C PRO A 198 -10.85 -18.37 10.91
N GLY A 199 -9.81 -18.93 10.29
CA GLY A 199 -9.86 -19.40 8.89
C GLY A 199 -9.74 -18.30 7.84
N VAL A 200 -9.42 -17.06 8.23
CA VAL A 200 -9.20 -15.95 7.29
C VAL A 200 -7.85 -15.30 7.58
N ASP A 201 -6.99 -15.23 6.57
CA ASP A 201 -5.59 -14.79 6.72
C ASP A 201 -5.47 -13.24 6.62
N HIS A 202 -6.05 -12.55 7.60
CA HIS A 202 -5.98 -11.09 7.75
C HIS A 202 -5.84 -10.68 9.22
N LEU A 203 -5.20 -9.53 9.44
CA LEU A 203 -5.05 -8.95 10.77
C LEU A 203 -6.36 -8.39 11.31
N CYS A 204 -6.55 -8.55 12.62
CA CYS A 204 -7.57 -7.86 13.41
C CYS A 204 -6.96 -6.73 14.25
N LEU A 205 -7.82 -6.00 14.97
CA LEU A 205 -7.38 -4.89 15.82
C LEU A 205 -6.44 -5.35 16.96
N ASP A 206 -6.67 -6.53 17.52
CA ASP A 206 -5.81 -7.10 18.56
C ASP A 206 -4.42 -7.48 18.02
N ASP A 207 -4.36 -8.01 16.82
CA ASP A 207 -3.10 -8.29 16.13
C ASP A 207 -2.33 -6.98 15.90
N ALA A 208 -3.00 -5.95 15.39
CA ALA A 208 -2.40 -4.62 15.19
C ALA A 208 -1.87 -4.05 16.51
N ARG A 209 -2.63 -4.15 17.60
CA ARG A 209 -2.19 -3.76 18.95
C ARG A 209 -0.90 -4.46 19.35
N ASN A 210 -0.83 -5.77 19.17
CA ASN A 210 0.34 -6.58 19.54
C ASN A 210 1.56 -6.22 18.69
N ILE A 211 1.39 -6.04 17.37
CA ILE A 211 2.46 -5.63 16.46
C ILE A 211 3.00 -4.24 16.86
N ILE A 212 2.12 -3.26 17.07
CA ILE A 212 2.53 -1.90 17.46
C ILE A 212 3.24 -1.90 18.81
N ARG A 213 2.77 -2.70 19.79
CA ARG A 213 3.39 -2.83 21.10
C ARG A 213 4.80 -3.41 21.02
N GLN A 214 5.03 -4.37 20.13
CA GLN A 214 6.34 -5.02 19.94
C GLN A 214 7.32 -4.14 19.16
N ILE A 215 6.86 -3.50 18.08
CA ILE A 215 7.71 -2.67 17.20
C ILE A 215 8.01 -1.32 17.85
N ARG A 216 7.05 -0.72 18.55
CA ARG A 216 7.12 0.63 19.15
C ARG A 216 7.54 1.71 18.13
N PRO A 217 6.83 1.83 17.00
CA PRO A 217 7.10 2.89 16.03
C PRO A 217 6.86 4.27 16.65
N LYS A 218 7.39 5.33 16.06
CA LYS A 218 7.01 6.71 16.42
C LYS A 218 5.55 6.99 16.03
N LYS A 219 5.11 6.40 14.90
CA LYS A 219 3.74 6.53 14.39
C LYS A 219 3.28 5.23 13.73
N ALA A 220 2.07 4.78 14.06
CA ALA A 220 1.40 3.68 13.37
C ALA A 220 0.19 4.22 12.57
N ILE A 221 0.02 3.74 11.33
CA ILE A 221 -1.07 4.11 10.44
C ILE A 221 -1.85 2.86 10.09
N LEU A 222 -3.08 2.78 10.60
CA LEU A 222 -4.00 1.71 10.29
C LEU A 222 -4.68 2.00 8.95
N THR A 223 -4.79 1.01 8.09
CA THR A 223 -5.44 1.11 6.77
C THR A 223 -6.11 -0.20 6.40
N HIS A 224 -6.61 -0.34 5.17
CA HIS A 224 -7.17 -1.57 4.62
C HIS A 224 -8.33 -2.12 5.48
N PHE A 225 -9.34 -1.27 5.71
CA PHE A 225 -10.43 -1.58 6.64
C PHE A 225 -11.50 -2.45 6.00
N GLY A 226 -11.81 -3.58 6.65
CA GLY A 226 -12.98 -4.42 6.34
C GLY A 226 -14.26 -3.90 7.02
N MET A 227 -15.39 -4.56 6.71
CA MET A 227 -16.72 -4.16 7.19
C MET A 227 -16.84 -4.03 8.70
N THR A 228 -16.30 -5.00 9.46
CA THR A 228 -16.40 -4.99 10.93
C THR A 228 -15.57 -3.85 11.51
N MET A 229 -14.40 -3.57 10.92
CA MET A 229 -13.55 -2.48 11.35
C MET A 229 -14.18 -1.12 11.03
N LEU A 230 -14.82 -0.94 9.87
CA LEU A 230 -15.55 0.30 9.54
C LEU A 230 -16.71 0.55 10.51
N LYS A 231 -17.50 -0.50 10.85
CA LYS A 231 -18.59 -0.40 11.82
C LYS A 231 -18.09 0.00 13.22
N SER A 232 -16.90 -0.43 13.60
CA SER A 232 -16.27 -0.08 14.88
C SER A 232 -15.64 1.32 14.91
N LYS A 233 -15.75 2.10 13.82
CA LYS A 233 -15.20 3.46 13.68
C LYS A 233 -13.68 3.50 13.84
N PRO A 234 -12.88 3.21 12.79
CA PRO A 234 -11.43 3.05 12.86
C PRO A 234 -10.68 4.17 13.58
N HIS A 235 -11.15 5.43 13.42
CA HIS A 235 -10.55 6.58 14.10
C HIS A 235 -10.69 6.53 15.63
N ILE A 236 -11.81 6.00 16.15
CA ILE A 236 -12.01 5.82 17.60
C ILE A 236 -11.08 4.71 18.10
N GLN A 237 -10.94 3.61 17.35
CA GLN A 237 -10.06 2.51 17.72
C GLN A 237 -8.58 2.96 17.71
N ALA A 238 -8.17 3.72 16.73
CA ALA A 238 -6.82 4.30 16.65
C ALA A 238 -6.53 5.21 17.86
N GLN A 239 -7.47 6.09 18.26
CA GLN A 239 -7.35 6.91 19.46
C GLN A 239 -7.27 6.07 20.74
N GLY A 240 -8.02 4.96 20.81
CA GLY A 240 -7.94 3.99 21.90
C GLY A 240 -6.54 3.40 22.02
N LEU A 241 -5.98 2.91 20.91
CA LEU A 241 -4.61 2.38 20.85
C LEU A 241 -3.57 3.44 21.22
N THR A 242 -3.74 4.69 20.78
CA THR A 242 -2.83 5.78 21.18
C THR A 242 -2.79 5.96 22.69
N ARG A 243 -3.93 5.98 23.34
CA ARG A 243 -4.01 6.12 24.82
C ARG A 243 -3.44 4.91 25.56
N GLU A 244 -3.71 3.70 25.03
CA GLU A 244 -3.24 2.45 25.64
C GLU A 244 -1.72 2.28 25.53
N LEU A 245 -1.17 2.54 24.32
CA LEU A 245 0.22 2.20 23.99
C LEU A 245 1.20 3.35 24.20
N GLY A 246 0.71 4.59 24.31
CA GLY A 246 1.57 5.78 24.35
C GLY A 246 2.32 6.06 23.06
N ILE A 247 1.78 5.59 21.91
CA ILE A 247 2.33 5.71 20.57
C ILE A 247 1.29 6.40 19.70
N GLU A 248 1.69 7.34 18.83
CA GLU A 248 0.75 7.95 17.89
C GLU A 248 0.19 6.89 16.93
N VAL A 249 -1.11 6.58 17.05
CA VAL A 249 -1.82 5.68 16.14
C VAL A 249 -2.91 6.46 15.44
N VAL A 250 -2.93 6.42 14.11
CA VAL A 250 -3.94 7.08 13.28
C VAL A 250 -4.61 6.09 12.34
N ALA A 251 -5.90 6.28 12.09
CA ALA A 251 -6.60 5.57 11.02
C ALA A 251 -6.50 6.39 9.74
N ALA A 252 -5.99 5.79 8.67
CA ALA A 252 -5.93 6.43 7.36
C ALA A 252 -7.33 6.74 6.83
N SER A 253 -7.43 7.77 6.02
CA SER A 253 -8.61 8.11 5.24
C SER A 253 -8.26 8.24 3.76
N ASP A 254 -9.25 8.04 2.88
CA ASP A 254 -9.06 8.19 1.45
C ASP A 254 -8.56 9.60 1.13
N GLY A 255 -7.44 9.68 0.44
CA GLY A 255 -6.77 10.92 0.10
C GLY A 255 -5.86 11.50 1.20
N MET A 256 -5.71 10.83 2.36
CA MET A 256 -4.77 11.26 3.41
C MET A 256 -3.35 11.34 2.87
N THR A 257 -2.62 12.38 3.27
CA THR A 257 -1.21 12.59 2.90
C THR A 257 -0.36 12.70 4.16
N VAL A 258 0.77 12.02 4.17
CA VAL A 258 1.83 12.11 5.19
C VAL A 258 3.05 12.75 4.52
N GLY A 259 3.49 13.90 4.99
CA GLY A 259 4.70 14.60 4.51
C GLY A 259 5.93 14.22 5.33
N PHE A 260 7.11 14.41 4.73
CA PHE A 260 8.43 14.12 5.31
C PHE A 260 9.35 15.32 5.21
#